data_5c110c4ff544446c3a48d699057932ef
#
_entry.id   5c110c4ff544446c3a48d699057932ef
#
_cell.length_a   1.000
_cell.length_b   1.000
_cell.length_c   1.000
_cell.angle_alpha   90.00
_cell.angle_beta   90.00
_cell.angle_gamma   90.00
#
_symmetry.space_group_name_H-M   'P 1'
#
loop_
_entity.id
_entity.type
_entity.pdbx_description
1 polymer ?
#
loop_
_entity_poly.entity_id
_entity_poly.type
_entity_poly.pdbx_seq_one_letter_code
_entity_poly.pdbx_strand_id
1 'polypeptide(L)'
;MKNILAPLLAFSSSLSLCIADAVPWERLNKNDALLLILDLQDGLYGLARDFDPTVYHNAMIAHAALGKLFDLPVVLTTSAQTGPNGPLPKAILEMYPDAPLIERPGEVDAWDNPQFQAAVRAANRSQIIVAGIVTDVCTTFLALSLRAEGYSVWANVEASGTTTPFIRDTANSRMQAAGVQLVSLFSIVCDLMRDWRDTPGSSAVLPWLAQYYPVYGILAQAHAGAILNGSEIPGEAELVPVGGFGNNDTIVEGSG
;
A
#
# COMPACT_ATOMS: atom_id res chain seq x y z
N MET A 1 73.73 -21.98 -38.67
CA MET A 1 73.11 -20.79 -38.12
C MET A 1 71.61 -21.08 -37.99
N LYS A 2 71.14 -21.38 -36.77
CA LYS A 2 69.71 -21.66 -36.48
C LYS A 2 69.06 -20.40 -35.91
N ASN A 3 68.12 -19.85 -36.65
CA ASN A 3 67.28 -18.73 -36.19
C ASN A 3 66.21 -19.29 -35.26
N ILE A 4 66.24 -18.86 -33.99
CA ILE A 4 65.21 -19.12 -33.02
C ILE A 4 64.30 -17.89 -33.03
N LEU A 5 63.10 -18.04 -33.61
CA LEU A 5 61.96 -17.06 -33.43
C LEU A 5 61.29 -17.38 -32.12
N ALA A 6 61.31 -16.42 -31.21
CA ALA A 6 60.50 -16.46 -30.00
C ALA A 6 59.07 -15.93 -30.28
N PRO A 7 58.04 -16.59 -29.81
CA PRO A 7 56.67 -16.04 -29.98
C PRO A 7 56.41 -14.92 -28.97
N LEU A 8 55.97 -13.75 -29.47
CA LEU A 8 55.43 -12.67 -28.67
C LEU A 8 54.06 -13.12 -28.16
N LEU A 9 53.96 -13.35 -26.86
CA LEU A 9 52.68 -13.50 -26.16
C LEU A 9 52.05 -12.11 -25.97
N ALA A 10 51.00 -11.79 -26.74
CA ALA A 10 50.18 -10.63 -26.53
C ALA A 10 49.25 -10.89 -25.34
N PHE A 11 49.54 -10.24 -24.22
CA PHE A 11 48.62 -10.16 -23.08
C PHE A 11 47.48 -9.19 -23.43
N SER A 12 46.31 -9.74 -23.80
CA SER A 12 45.07 -8.99 -23.91
C SER A 12 44.50 -8.78 -22.51
N SER A 13 44.73 -7.62 -21.91
CA SER A 13 44.09 -7.20 -20.69
C SER A 13 42.66 -6.74 -21.03
N SER A 14 41.69 -7.66 -20.89
CA SER A 14 40.28 -7.30 -20.88
C SER A 14 40.00 -6.48 -19.63
N LEU A 15 39.88 -5.15 -19.78
CA LEU A 15 39.23 -4.31 -18.76
C LEU A 15 37.75 -4.72 -18.70
N SER A 16 37.35 -5.52 -17.70
CA SER A 16 35.96 -5.63 -17.31
C SER A 16 35.55 -4.30 -16.71
N LEU A 17 34.84 -3.47 -17.48
CA LEU A 17 34.05 -2.40 -16.89
C LEU A 17 33.03 -3.07 -15.97
N CYS A 18 33.19 -2.95 -14.65
CA CYS A 18 32.10 -3.12 -13.71
C CYS A 18 31.09 -2.01 -13.98
N ILE A 19 30.15 -2.26 -14.87
CA ILE A 19 28.91 -1.48 -14.89
C ILE A 19 28.21 -1.91 -13.60
N ALA A 20 28.16 -1.02 -12.61
CA ALA A 20 27.32 -1.25 -11.45
C ALA A 20 25.90 -1.46 -11.99
N ASP A 21 25.38 -2.68 -11.81
CA ASP A 21 24.00 -2.99 -12.19
C ASP A 21 23.10 -1.96 -11.48
N ALA A 22 22.30 -1.24 -12.26
CA ALA A 22 21.35 -0.29 -11.71
C ALA A 22 20.44 -1.07 -10.73
N VAL A 23 20.39 -0.63 -9.48
CA VAL A 23 19.49 -1.23 -8.50
C VAL A 23 18.07 -1.10 -9.06
N PRO A 24 17.37 -2.21 -9.30
CA PRO A 24 16.01 -2.14 -9.81
C PRO A 24 15.14 -1.41 -8.78
N TRP A 25 14.67 -0.23 -9.15
CA TRP A 25 13.82 0.58 -8.32
C TRP A 25 12.55 0.93 -9.06
N GLU A 26 11.43 0.53 -8.50
CA GLU A 26 10.10 0.79 -9.02
C GLU A 26 9.35 1.72 -8.08
N ARG A 27 8.50 2.55 -8.64
CA ARG A 27 7.60 3.45 -7.93
C ARG A 27 6.15 3.03 -8.17
N LEU A 28 5.29 3.22 -7.17
CA LEU A 28 3.86 3.10 -7.37
C LEU A 28 3.36 4.19 -8.30
N ASN A 29 2.48 3.78 -9.22
CA ASN A 29 1.83 4.67 -10.18
C ASN A 29 0.32 4.54 -10.01
N LYS A 30 -0.36 5.61 -9.55
CA LYS A 30 -1.81 5.60 -9.36
C LYS A 30 -2.61 5.22 -10.61
N ASN A 31 -2.05 5.47 -11.80
CA ASN A 31 -2.69 5.11 -13.07
C ASN A 31 -2.46 3.64 -13.47
N ASP A 32 -1.62 2.91 -12.75
CA ASP A 32 -1.31 1.50 -13.00
C ASP A 32 -1.48 0.62 -11.75
N ALA A 33 -1.94 1.16 -10.66
CA ALA A 33 -2.16 0.44 -9.41
C ALA A 33 -3.59 -0.10 -9.30
N LEU A 34 -3.73 -1.33 -8.79
CA LEU A 34 -4.96 -1.96 -8.34
C LEU A 34 -4.87 -2.16 -6.82
N LEU A 35 -5.92 -1.81 -6.10
CA LEU A 35 -6.04 -2.08 -4.67
C LEU A 35 -6.78 -3.40 -4.45
N LEU A 36 -6.17 -4.33 -3.72
CA LEU A 36 -6.78 -5.58 -3.28
C LEU A 36 -7.08 -5.54 -1.79
N ILE A 37 -8.34 -5.79 -1.44
CA ILE A 37 -8.80 -5.93 -0.06
C ILE A 37 -9.04 -7.43 0.18
N LEU A 38 -8.05 -8.08 0.81
CA LEU A 38 -7.95 -9.53 0.94
C LEU A 38 -8.35 -9.98 2.34
N ASP A 39 -9.49 -10.62 2.47
CA ASP A 39 -9.90 -11.34 3.69
C ASP A 39 -9.81 -10.50 4.97
N LEU A 40 -10.01 -9.18 4.88
CA LEU A 40 -10.08 -8.28 6.04
C LEU A 40 -11.41 -8.46 6.77
N GLN A 41 -11.74 -9.72 7.13
CA GLN A 41 -13.04 -10.17 7.61
C GLN A 41 -13.17 -10.03 9.13
N ASP A 42 -14.39 -9.74 9.59
CA ASP A 42 -14.68 -9.51 11.02
C ASP A 42 -14.29 -10.68 11.91
N GLY A 43 -14.50 -11.93 11.47
CA GLY A 43 -14.12 -13.11 12.23
C GLY A 43 -12.60 -13.36 12.24
N LEU A 44 -11.91 -13.04 11.14
CA LEU A 44 -10.46 -13.20 11.05
C LEU A 44 -9.70 -12.12 11.82
N TYR A 45 -10.30 -10.98 12.07
CA TYR A 45 -9.71 -9.88 12.83
C TYR A 45 -9.11 -10.33 14.18
N GLY A 46 -9.75 -11.28 14.85
CA GLY A 46 -9.28 -11.86 16.11
C GLY A 46 -7.93 -12.59 16.01
N LEU A 47 -7.45 -12.93 14.80
CA LEU A 47 -6.15 -13.58 14.58
C LEU A 47 -5.00 -12.58 14.48
N ALA A 48 -5.26 -11.30 14.20
CA ALA A 48 -4.25 -10.26 14.16
C ALA A 48 -3.83 -9.86 15.60
N ARG A 49 -2.88 -10.62 16.13
CA ARG A 49 -2.37 -10.46 17.51
C ARG A 49 -0.99 -9.83 17.59
N ASP A 50 -0.40 -9.56 16.44
CA ASP A 50 0.90 -8.91 16.28
C ASP A 50 0.82 -7.37 16.33
N PHE A 51 -0.39 -6.82 16.45
CA PHE A 51 -0.70 -5.40 16.59
C PHE A 51 -1.61 -5.13 17.77
N ASP A 52 -1.62 -3.89 18.26
CA ASP A 52 -2.74 -3.39 19.06
C ASP A 52 -4.03 -3.45 18.24
N PRO A 53 -5.13 -3.99 18.79
CA PRO A 53 -6.38 -4.17 18.04
C PRO A 53 -6.94 -2.86 17.44
N THR A 54 -6.86 -1.75 18.17
CA THR A 54 -7.38 -0.46 17.70
C THR A 54 -6.54 0.09 16.55
N VAL A 55 -5.21 -0.01 16.67
CA VAL A 55 -4.26 0.39 15.61
C VAL A 55 -4.50 -0.45 14.37
N TYR A 56 -4.63 -1.77 14.52
CA TYR A 56 -4.85 -2.66 13.39
C TYR A 56 -6.20 -2.42 12.70
N HIS A 57 -7.28 -2.25 13.47
CA HIS A 57 -8.59 -1.92 12.91
C HIS A 57 -8.54 -0.65 12.05
N ASN A 58 -7.91 0.41 12.58
CA ASN A 58 -7.74 1.64 11.81
C ASN A 58 -6.93 1.41 10.54
N ALA A 59 -5.85 0.62 10.60
CA ALA A 59 -5.00 0.32 9.44
C ALA A 59 -5.75 -0.46 8.34
N MET A 60 -6.65 -1.40 8.72
CA MET A 60 -7.53 -2.12 7.78
C MET A 60 -8.44 -1.15 7.02
N ILE A 61 -9.13 -0.27 7.75
CA ILE A 61 -10.03 0.71 7.15
C ILE A 61 -9.24 1.73 6.31
N ALA A 62 -8.10 2.16 6.79
CA ALA A 62 -7.20 3.07 6.07
C ALA A 62 -6.69 2.47 4.75
N HIS A 63 -6.33 1.18 4.74
CA HIS A 63 -5.95 0.47 3.52
C HIS A 63 -7.10 0.48 2.51
N ALA A 64 -8.32 0.15 2.95
CA ALA A 64 -9.48 0.20 2.08
C ALA A 64 -9.73 1.62 1.55
N ALA A 65 -9.56 2.65 2.37
CA ALA A 65 -9.81 4.05 1.99
C ALA A 65 -8.82 4.60 0.93
N LEU A 66 -7.68 3.94 0.68
CA LEU A 66 -6.71 4.33 -0.37
C LEU A 66 -7.36 4.40 -1.75
N GLY A 67 -8.25 3.46 -2.07
CA GLY A 67 -8.91 3.43 -3.37
C GLY A 67 -9.79 4.65 -3.62
N LYS A 68 -10.44 5.17 -2.57
CA LYS A 68 -11.23 6.42 -2.68
C LYS A 68 -10.34 7.66 -2.80
N LEU A 69 -9.22 7.69 -2.06
CA LEU A 69 -8.31 8.83 -2.09
C LEU A 69 -7.66 9.03 -3.45
N PHE A 70 -7.25 7.93 -4.10
CA PHE A 70 -6.48 7.96 -5.34
C PHE A 70 -7.25 7.50 -6.57
N ASP A 71 -8.57 7.27 -6.45
CA ASP A 71 -9.44 6.75 -7.51
C ASP A 71 -8.88 5.46 -8.16
N LEU A 72 -8.42 4.54 -7.30
CA LEU A 72 -7.89 3.26 -7.75
C LEU A 72 -9.03 2.29 -8.05
N PRO A 73 -8.89 1.42 -9.07
CA PRO A 73 -9.72 0.24 -9.16
C PRO A 73 -9.51 -0.64 -7.92
N VAL A 74 -10.59 -1.26 -7.45
CA VAL A 74 -10.60 -2.08 -6.23
C VAL A 74 -11.21 -3.43 -6.51
N VAL A 75 -10.59 -4.49 -6.00
CA VAL A 75 -11.17 -5.83 -5.94
C VAL A 75 -11.17 -6.30 -4.49
N LEU A 76 -12.33 -6.75 -4.02
CA LEU A 76 -12.51 -7.28 -2.68
C LEU A 76 -12.67 -8.81 -2.76
N THR A 77 -12.17 -9.49 -1.74
CA THR A 77 -12.42 -10.93 -1.62
C THR A 77 -12.55 -11.36 -0.17
N THR A 78 -13.31 -12.44 0.05
CA THR A 78 -13.49 -13.11 1.34
C THR A 78 -13.22 -14.59 1.20
N SER A 79 -12.77 -15.23 2.27
CA SER A 79 -12.57 -16.67 2.37
C SER A 79 -13.64 -17.24 3.30
N ALA A 80 -14.45 -18.19 2.79
CA ALA A 80 -15.46 -18.91 3.56
C ALA A 80 -16.30 -17.99 4.50
N GLN A 81 -16.82 -16.91 3.98
CA GLN A 81 -17.50 -15.88 4.80
C GLN A 81 -18.78 -16.34 5.49
N THR A 82 -19.39 -17.45 5.03
CA THR A 82 -20.55 -18.07 5.70
C THR A 82 -20.16 -18.89 6.92
N GLY A 83 -18.86 -19.10 7.13
CA GLY A 83 -18.28 -19.78 8.28
C GLY A 83 -17.81 -18.81 9.37
N PRO A 84 -16.85 -19.21 10.20
CA PRO A 84 -16.34 -18.41 11.31
C PRO A 84 -15.59 -17.14 10.87
N ASN A 85 -15.17 -17.08 9.61
CA ASN A 85 -14.43 -15.93 9.07
C ASN A 85 -15.31 -14.66 8.96
N GLY A 86 -16.62 -14.84 8.72
CA GLY A 86 -17.56 -13.75 8.61
C GLY A 86 -17.38 -12.87 7.35
N PRO A 87 -18.16 -11.80 7.19
CA PRO A 87 -18.06 -10.86 6.10
C PRO A 87 -16.90 -9.88 6.30
N LEU A 88 -16.67 -9.02 5.28
CA LEU A 88 -15.90 -7.79 5.44
C LEU A 88 -16.64 -6.80 6.36
N PRO A 89 -15.92 -5.93 7.08
CA PRO A 89 -16.53 -4.84 7.85
C PRO A 89 -17.48 -4.00 7.00
N LYS A 90 -18.62 -3.64 7.58
CA LYS A 90 -19.64 -2.82 6.90
C LYS A 90 -19.05 -1.52 6.32
N ALA A 91 -18.14 -0.87 7.05
CA ALA A 91 -17.48 0.34 6.60
C ALA A 91 -16.71 0.14 5.28
N ILE A 92 -16.09 -1.01 5.07
CA ILE A 92 -15.40 -1.35 3.81
C ILE A 92 -16.40 -1.60 2.68
N LEU A 93 -17.46 -2.36 2.95
CA LEU A 93 -18.51 -2.64 1.96
C LEU A 93 -19.22 -1.38 1.49
N GLU A 94 -19.48 -0.45 2.39
CA GLU A 94 -20.11 0.85 2.07
C GLU A 94 -19.21 1.76 1.24
N MET A 95 -17.89 1.62 1.34
CA MET A 95 -16.95 2.34 0.46
C MET A 95 -17.06 1.89 -1.00
N TYR A 96 -17.38 0.63 -1.24
CA TYR A 96 -17.28 0.00 -2.57
C TYR A 96 -18.51 -0.85 -2.92
N PRO A 97 -19.71 -0.24 -2.99
CA PRO A 97 -20.94 -1.00 -3.26
C PRO A 97 -20.97 -1.63 -4.66
N ASP A 98 -20.23 -1.07 -5.62
CA ASP A 98 -20.21 -1.50 -7.01
C ASP A 98 -18.91 -2.22 -7.42
N ALA A 99 -17.94 -2.34 -6.52
CA ALA A 99 -16.68 -3.03 -6.83
C ALA A 99 -16.86 -4.56 -6.81
N PRO A 100 -16.08 -5.31 -7.60
CA PRO A 100 -16.10 -6.76 -7.55
C PRO A 100 -15.79 -7.28 -6.14
N LEU A 101 -16.73 -8.02 -5.55
CA LEU A 101 -16.55 -8.79 -4.32
C LEU A 101 -16.62 -10.28 -4.67
N ILE A 102 -15.50 -10.97 -4.51
CA ILE A 102 -15.40 -12.40 -4.78
C ILE A 102 -15.46 -13.18 -3.45
N GLU A 103 -16.57 -13.85 -3.23
CA GLU A 103 -16.79 -14.71 -2.06
C GLU A 103 -16.27 -16.11 -2.38
N ARG A 104 -15.05 -16.41 -1.92
CA ARG A 104 -14.41 -17.71 -2.17
C ARG A 104 -14.96 -18.77 -1.21
N PRO A 105 -15.42 -19.93 -1.70
CA PRO A 105 -15.99 -20.98 -0.85
C PRO A 105 -14.96 -21.68 0.04
N GLY A 106 -13.65 -21.69 -0.34
CA GLY A 106 -12.66 -22.42 0.46
C GLY A 106 -11.21 -22.26 -0.01
N GLU A 107 -10.94 -21.64 -1.14
CA GLU A 107 -9.57 -21.44 -1.61
C GLU A 107 -8.81 -20.55 -0.64
N VAL A 108 -7.67 -21.04 -0.17
CA VAL A 108 -6.80 -20.37 0.79
C VAL A 108 -6.00 -19.28 0.06
N ASP A 109 -5.40 -19.62 -1.06
CA ASP A 109 -4.85 -18.64 -1.98
C ASP A 109 -5.98 -18.07 -2.84
N ALA A 110 -6.19 -16.78 -2.81
CA ALA A 110 -7.21 -16.15 -3.64
C ALA A 110 -6.93 -16.33 -5.15
N TRP A 111 -5.67 -16.54 -5.52
CA TRP A 111 -5.30 -16.79 -6.91
C TRP A 111 -5.77 -18.13 -7.44
N ASP A 112 -6.08 -19.11 -6.58
CA ASP A 112 -6.66 -20.39 -7.00
C ASP A 112 -8.13 -20.27 -7.46
N ASN A 113 -8.78 -19.12 -7.18
CA ASN A 113 -10.14 -18.85 -7.60
C ASN A 113 -10.20 -18.19 -9.00
N PRO A 114 -10.82 -18.81 -10.02
CA PRO A 114 -10.87 -18.26 -11.38
C PRO A 114 -11.63 -16.94 -11.50
N GLN A 115 -12.65 -16.69 -10.65
CA GLN A 115 -13.40 -15.43 -10.67
C GLN A 115 -12.55 -14.28 -10.12
N PHE A 116 -11.76 -14.55 -9.08
CA PHE A 116 -10.81 -13.57 -8.54
C PHE A 116 -9.73 -13.24 -9.57
N GLN A 117 -9.13 -14.23 -10.22
CA GLN A 117 -8.17 -14.00 -11.31
C GLN A 117 -8.78 -13.14 -12.43
N ALA A 118 -10.01 -13.45 -12.84
CA ALA A 118 -10.70 -12.70 -13.89
C ALA A 118 -10.92 -11.23 -13.48
N ALA A 119 -11.33 -10.96 -12.24
CA ALA A 119 -11.53 -9.62 -11.72
C ALA A 119 -10.22 -8.81 -11.67
N VAL A 120 -9.13 -9.42 -11.21
CA VAL A 120 -7.81 -8.78 -11.16
C VAL A 120 -7.32 -8.46 -12.59
N ARG A 121 -7.42 -9.40 -13.52
CA ARG A 121 -7.02 -9.19 -14.91
C ARG A 121 -7.87 -8.15 -15.62
N ALA A 122 -9.17 -8.08 -15.31
CA ALA A 122 -10.09 -7.09 -15.88
C ALA A 122 -9.75 -5.65 -15.47
N ALA A 123 -9.13 -5.45 -14.30
CA ALA A 123 -8.66 -4.14 -13.87
C ALA A 123 -7.55 -3.57 -14.76
N ASN A 124 -6.85 -4.42 -15.51
CA ASN A 124 -5.77 -4.06 -16.45
C ASN A 124 -4.72 -3.13 -15.80
N ARG A 125 -4.16 -3.58 -14.68
CA ARG A 125 -3.11 -2.89 -13.92
C ARG A 125 -1.95 -3.85 -13.70
N SER A 126 -0.71 -3.35 -13.71
CA SER A 126 0.48 -4.16 -13.49
C SER A 126 1.00 -4.11 -12.05
N GLN A 127 0.60 -3.09 -11.28
CA GLN A 127 0.99 -2.90 -9.90
C GLN A 127 -0.17 -3.23 -8.96
N ILE A 128 0.10 -4.05 -7.97
CA ILE A 128 -0.92 -4.52 -7.01
C ILE A 128 -0.56 -4.05 -5.61
N ILE A 129 -1.46 -3.31 -4.98
CA ILE A 129 -1.37 -2.96 -3.56
C ILE A 129 -2.27 -3.93 -2.80
N VAL A 130 -1.71 -4.68 -1.85
CA VAL A 130 -2.46 -5.72 -1.13
C VAL A 130 -2.25 -5.62 0.38
N ALA A 131 -3.30 -5.92 1.13
CA ALA A 131 -3.26 -6.25 2.54
C ALA A 131 -4.35 -7.26 2.89
N GLY A 132 -4.11 -8.07 3.91
CA GLY A 132 -5.05 -9.12 4.29
C GLY A 132 -4.75 -9.82 5.61
N ILE A 133 -5.66 -10.68 6.03
CA ILE A 133 -5.56 -11.56 7.20
C ILE A 133 -5.62 -13.02 6.71
N VAL A 134 -4.63 -13.85 7.09
CA VAL A 134 -3.44 -13.55 7.89
C VAL A 134 -2.24 -13.33 6.98
N THR A 135 -1.25 -12.59 7.50
CA THR A 135 -0.03 -12.23 6.75
C THR A 135 0.69 -13.44 6.16
N ASP A 136 0.85 -14.51 6.93
CA ASP A 136 1.65 -15.70 6.57
C ASP A 136 0.92 -16.70 5.67
N VAL A 137 -0.39 -16.57 5.51
CA VAL A 137 -1.23 -17.45 4.68
C VAL A 137 -1.83 -16.65 3.52
N CYS A 138 -3.02 -16.07 3.68
CA CYS A 138 -3.75 -15.45 2.58
C CYS A 138 -2.94 -14.35 1.89
N THR A 139 -2.30 -13.45 2.66
CA THR A 139 -1.52 -12.35 2.08
C THR A 139 -0.26 -12.86 1.38
N THR A 140 0.52 -13.71 2.06
CA THR A 140 1.75 -14.26 1.49
C THR A 140 1.49 -15.10 0.25
N PHE A 141 0.50 -16.02 0.29
CA PHE A 141 0.24 -16.92 -0.84
C PHE A 141 -0.20 -16.13 -2.07
N LEU A 142 -1.17 -15.23 -1.91
CA LEU A 142 -1.59 -14.37 -3.01
C LEU A 142 -0.43 -13.50 -3.55
N ALA A 143 0.36 -12.90 -2.67
CA ALA A 143 1.48 -12.07 -3.10
C ALA A 143 2.51 -12.85 -3.92
N LEU A 144 2.80 -14.10 -3.54
CA LEU A 144 3.71 -14.99 -4.27
C LEU A 144 3.11 -15.40 -5.62
N SER A 145 1.83 -15.75 -5.66
CA SER A 145 1.13 -16.12 -6.90
C SER A 145 1.08 -14.96 -7.89
N LEU A 146 0.77 -13.75 -7.42
CA LEU A 146 0.81 -12.53 -8.24
C LEU A 146 2.23 -12.24 -8.76
N ARG A 147 3.27 -12.43 -7.94
CA ARG A 147 4.67 -12.30 -8.40
C ARG A 147 5.01 -13.32 -9.48
N ALA A 148 4.55 -14.57 -9.35
CA ALA A 148 4.75 -15.61 -10.35
C ALA A 148 4.06 -15.29 -11.70
N GLU A 149 2.94 -14.58 -11.65
CA GLU A 149 2.21 -14.08 -12.83
C GLU A 149 2.83 -12.79 -13.43
N GLY A 150 3.86 -12.25 -12.81
CA GLY A 150 4.60 -11.08 -13.32
C GLY A 150 4.09 -9.72 -12.83
N TYR A 151 3.13 -9.68 -11.90
CA TYR A 151 2.70 -8.43 -11.27
C TYR A 151 3.79 -7.84 -10.36
N SER A 152 3.88 -6.52 -10.28
CA SER A 152 4.58 -5.83 -9.22
C SER A 152 3.68 -5.74 -7.98
N VAL A 153 4.12 -6.32 -6.86
CA VAL A 153 3.28 -6.48 -5.66
C VAL A 153 3.83 -5.64 -4.51
N TRP A 154 2.95 -4.85 -3.90
CA TRP A 154 3.21 -3.92 -2.81
C TRP A 154 2.33 -4.30 -1.62
N ALA A 155 2.91 -4.94 -0.62
CA ALA A 155 2.20 -5.37 0.56
C ALA A 155 2.21 -4.30 1.65
N ASN A 156 1.03 -3.80 2.02
CA ASN A 156 0.87 -2.89 3.16
C ASN A 156 1.00 -3.68 4.46
N VAL A 157 2.16 -3.54 5.10
CA VAL A 157 2.49 -4.30 6.30
C VAL A 157 1.68 -3.90 7.54
N GLU A 158 1.13 -2.69 7.58
CA GLU A 158 0.32 -2.21 8.70
C GLU A 158 -1.10 -2.78 8.69
N ALA A 159 -1.64 -3.09 7.50
CA ALA A 159 -2.97 -3.66 7.34
C ALA A 159 -2.95 -5.18 7.11
N SER A 160 -1.79 -5.82 7.24
CA SER A 160 -1.61 -7.27 7.15
C SER A 160 -1.22 -7.80 8.52
N GLY A 161 -2.18 -8.40 9.24
CA GLY A 161 -2.00 -8.90 10.60
C GLY A 161 -1.94 -10.43 10.68
N THR A 162 -1.28 -10.96 11.71
CA THR A 162 -1.20 -12.39 12.01
C THR A 162 -1.07 -12.65 13.51
N THR A 163 -0.85 -13.91 13.89
CA THR A 163 -0.94 -14.37 15.28
C THR A 163 0.20 -13.91 16.17
N THR A 164 1.41 -13.70 15.65
CA THR A 164 2.57 -13.23 16.41
C THR A 164 3.53 -12.40 15.56
N PRO A 165 4.32 -11.49 16.16
CA PRO A 165 5.36 -10.76 15.44
C PRO A 165 6.40 -11.68 14.76
N PHE A 166 6.73 -12.81 15.38
CA PHE A 166 7.68 -13.77 14.80
C PHE A 166 7.16 -14.36 13.48
N ILE A 167 5.88 -14.75 13.45
CA ILE A 167 5.23 -15.28 12.23
C ILE A 167 5.15 -14.20 11.15
N ARG A 168 4.74 -12.98 11.52
CA ARG A 168 4.73 -11.83 10.62
C ARG A 168 6.09 -11.60 9.96
N ASP A 169 7.15 -11.55 10.77
CA ASP A 169 8.50 -11.25 10.29
C ASP A 169 9.02 -12.36 9.35
N THR A 170 8.67 -13.62 9.65
CA THR A 170 8.98 -14.76 8.77
C THR A 170 8.23 -14.68 7.45
N ALA A 171 6.94 -14.34 7.47
CA ALA A 171 6.12 -14.17 6.28
C ALA A 171 6.61 -13.00 5.41
N ASN A 172 6.91 -11.87 6.04
CA ASN A 172 7.46 -10.69 5.38
C ASN A 172 8.81 -11.01 4.72
N SER A 173 9.70 -11.75 5.40
CA SER A 173 10.97 -12.18 4.81
C SER A 173 10.76 -13.07 3.58
N ARG A 174 9.77 -13.96 3.61
CA ARG A 174 9.42 -14.82 2.47
C ARG A 174 8.89 -14.01 1.29
N MET A 175 8.01 -13.05 1.53
CA MET A 175 7.48 -12.15 0.51
C MET A 175 8.59 -11.30 -0.11
N GLN A 176 9.46 -10.72 0.73
CA GLN A 176 10.58 -9.90 0.28
C GLN A 176 11.57 -10.70 -0.59
N ALA A 177 11.88 -11.95 -0.22
CA ALA A 177 12.73 -12.83 -1.01
C ALA A 177 12.16 -13.15 -2.42
N ALA A 178 10.83 -13.06 -2.58
CA ALA A 178 10.13 -13.21 -3.86
C ALA A 178 9.98 -11.87 -4.62
N GLY A 179 10.55 -10.78 -4.12
CA GLY A 179 10.50 -9.46 -4.75
C GLY A 179 9.19 -8.70 -4.50
N VAL A 180 8.45 -9.04 -3.45
CA VAL A 180 7.32 -8.23 -2.98
C VAL A 180 7.86 -7.00 -2.26
N GLN A 181 7.36 -5.82 -2.58
CA GLN A 181 7.68 -4.57 -1.89
C GLN A 181 6.89 -4.49 -0.59
N LEU A 182 7.57 -4.51 0.55
CA LEU A 182 6.97 -4.35 1.87
C LEU A 182 6.95 -2.87 2.23
N VAL A 183 5.78 -2.30 2.39
CA VAL A 183 5.61 -0.85 2.53
C VAL A 183 4.63 -0.50 3.65
N SER A 184 4.84 0.67 4.26
CA SER A 184 3.89 1.25 5.21
C SER A 184 2.75 1.97 4.47
N LEU A 185 1.63 2.19 5.17
CA LEU A 185 0.50 2.96 4.64
C LEU A 185 0.94 4.35 4.16
N PHE A 186 1.71 5.05 4.98
CA PHE A 186 2.15 6.41 4.65
C PHE A 186 3.12 6.43 3.45
N SER A 187 3.96 5.41 3.33
CA SER A 187 4.82 5.24 2.15
C SER A 187 3.99 5.06 0.87
N ILE A 188 2.92 4.24 0.92
CA ILE A 188 1.99 4.07 -0.21
C ILE A 188 1.35 5.40 -0.59
N VAL A 189 0.83 6.15 0.39
CA VAL A 189 0.20 7.46 0.15
C VAL A 189 1.18 8.43 -0.53
N CYS A 190 2.39 8.56 0.01
CA CYS A 190 3.40 9.46 -0.53
C CYS A 190 3.89 9.04 -1.91
N ASP A 191 4.01 7.72 -2.15
CA ASP A 191 4.47 7.22 -3.45
C ASP A 191 3.41 7.37 -4.54
N LEU A 192 2.13 7.20 -4.23
CA LEU A 192 1.01 7.45 -5.16
C LEU A 192 0.80 8.94 -5.43
N MET A 193 0.96 9.79 -4.41
CA MET A 193 0.77 11.24 -4.52
C MET A 193 1.93 11.93 -5.24
N ARG A 194 3.18 11.56 -4.92
CA ARG A 194 4.44 12.13 -5.43
C ARG A 194 4.75 13.54 -4.99
N ASP A 195 3.80 14.43 -5.09
CA ASP A 195 3.94 15.85 -4.80
C ASP A 195 2.67 16.34 -4.09
N TRP A 196 2.83 17.09 -3.02
CA TRP A 196 1.71 17.66 -2.26
C TRP A 196 0.88 18.65 -3.07
N ARG A 197 1.40 19.15 -4.16
CA ARG A 197 0.76 20.09 -5.10
C ARG A 197 0.01 19.40 -6.23
N ASP A 198 0.28 18.09 -6.47
CA ASP A 198 -0.36 17.30 -7.51
C ASP A 198 -1.73 16.77 -7.06
N THR A 199 -2.55 16.34 -8.02
CA THR A 199 -3.82 15.70 -7.73
C THR A 199 -3.61 14.29 -7.18
N PRO A 200 -4.24 13.93 -6.01
CA PRO A 200 -5.27 14.66 -5.26
C PRO A 200 -4.74 15.80 -4.39
N GLY A 201 -3.45 15.87 -4.09
CA GLY A 201 -2.78 16.96 -3.41
C GLY A 201 -3.08 17.11 -1.92
N SER A 202 -2.48 18.13 -1.32
CA SER A 202 -2.60 18.40 0.11
C SER A 202 -4.04 18.57 0.57
N SER A 203 -4.89 19.20 -0.22
CA SER A 203 -6.30 19.48 0.12
C SER A 203 -7.15 18.21 0.34
N ALA A 204 -6.82 17.10 -0.33
CA ALA A 204 -7.50 15.82 -0.13
C ALA A 204 -6.73 14.90 0.83
N VAL A 205 -5.39 14.91 0.73
CA VAL A 205 -4.55 13.98 1.49
C VAL A 205 -4.47 14.35 2.97
N LEU A 206 -4.40 15.65 3.33
CA LEU A 206 -4.28 16.06 4.73
C LEU A 206 -5.53 15.71 5.58
N PRO A 207 -6.78 15.96 5.14
CA PRO A 207 -7.97 15.48 5.86
C PRO A 207 -8.02 13.95 5.95
N TRP A 208 -7.63 13.24 4.90
CA TRP A 208 -7.55 11.79 4.90
C TRP A 208 -6.52 11.28 5.93
N LEU A 209 -5.33 11.89 6.00
CA LEU A 209 -4.32 11.56 7.01
C LEU A 209 -4.80 11.88 8.42
N ALA A 210 -5.54 12.99 8.62
CA ALA A 210 -6.13 13.31 9.92
C ALA A 210 -7.07 12.21 10.41
N GLN A 211 -7.80 11.55 9.51
CA GLN A 211 -8.72 10.47 9.82
C GLN A 211 -8.01 9.11 9.97
N TYR A 212 -7.10 8.76 9.07
CA TYR A 212 -6.58 7.41 8.94
C TYR A 212 -5.12 7.25 9.37
N TYR A 213 -4.37 8.34 9.48
CA TYR A 213 -2.99 8.37 9.93
C TYR A 213 -2.78 9.52 10.93
N PRO A 214 -3.34 9.41 12.13
CA PRO A 214 -3.45 10.53 13.08
C PRO A 214 -2.12 11.19 13.46
N VAL A 215 -1.03 10.43 13.42
CA VAL A 215 0.32 10.96 13.74
C VAL A 215 0.67 12.14 12.83
N TYR A 216 0.47 12.00 11.52
CA TYR A 216 0.68 13.10 10.58
C TYR A 216 -0.48 14.11 10.60
N GLY A 217 -1.69 13.63 10.80
CA GLY A 217 -2.88 14.48 10.92
C GLY A 217 -2.76 15.50 12.04
N ILE A 218 -2.26 15.11 13.21
CA ILE A 218 -2.00 16.02 14.34
C ILE A 218 -0.96 17.08 13.95
N LEU A 219 0.13 16.68 13.30
CA LEU A 219 1.15 17.61 12.81
C LEU A 219 0.56 18.66 11.87
N ALA A 220 -0.21 18.20 10.89
CA ALA A 220 -0.85 19.08 9.89
C ALA A 220 -1.88 20.03 10.52
N GLN A 221 -2.69 19.55 11.48
CA GLN A 221 -3.66 20.38 12.22
C GLN A 221 -2.97 21.41 13.10
N ALA A 222 -1.90 21.02 13.80
CA ALA A 222 -1.12 21.95 14.64
C ALA A 222 -0.53 23.08 13.80
N HIS A 223 -0.02 22.75 12.62
CA HIS A 223 0.51 23.72 11.67
C HIS A 223 -0.57 24.66 11.13
N ALA A 224 -1.72 24.11 10.70
CA ALA A 224 -2.85 24.93 10.26
C ALA A 224 -3.35 25.87 11.35
N GLY A 225 -3.38 25.42 12.60
CA GLY A 225 -3.70 26.27 13.75
C GLY A 225 -2.69 27.42 13.95
N ALA A 226 -1.40 27.16 13.76
CA ALA A 226 -0.35 28.18 13.84
C ALA A 226 -0.52 29.25 12.74
N ILE A 227 -0.83 28.84 11.51
CA ILE A 227 -1.10 29.77 10.40
C ILE A 227 -2.31 30.66 10.74
N LEU A 228 -3.40 30.09 11.19
CA LEU A 228 -4.63 30.83 11.56
C LEU A 228 -4.38 31.84 12.68
N ASN A 229 -3.42 31.58 13.57
CA ASN A 229 -3.03 32.49 14.65
C ASN A 229 -1.93 33.51 14.22
N GLY A 230 -1.58 33.59 12.94
CA GLY A 230 -0.58 34.50 12.42
C GLY A 230 0.88 34.12 12.71
N SER A 231 1.14 32.86 13.05
CA SER A 231 2.48 32.31 13.26
C SER A 231 2.95 31.61 11.95
N GLU A 232 3.01 32.34 10.85
CA GLU A 232 3.41 31.80 9.56
C GLU A 232 4.92 31.48 9.53
N ILE A 233 5.26 30.32 8.99
CA ILE A 233 6.63 29.98 8.60
C ILE A 233 6.77 30.27 7.10
N PRO A 234 7.79 31.01 6.65
CA PRO A 234 7.97 31.33 5.24
C PRO A 234 7.97 30.10 4.33
N GLY A 235 7.15 30.10 3.28
CA GLY A 235 7.04 29.01 2.30
C GLY A 235 5.97 27.96 2.59
N GLU A 236 5.34 27.98 3.76
CA GLU A 236 4.31 26.97 4.13
C GLU A 236 2.92 27.27 3.54
N ALA A 237 2.59 28.53 3.31
CA ALA A 237 1.31 28.93 2.71
C ALA A 237 1.07 28.33 1.31
N GLU A 238 2.14 27.96 0.61
CA GLU A 238 2.07 27.32 -0.71
C GLU A 238 1.67 25.85 -0.64
N LEU A 239 1.92 25.16 0.49
CA LEU A 239 1.69 23.74 0.65
C LEU A 239 0.35 23.42 1.33
N VAL A 240 -0.13 24.32 2.18
CA VAL A 240 -1.38 24.13 2.95
C VAL A 240 -2.34 25.27 2.63
N PRO A 241 -3.37 25.06 1.81
CA PRO A 241 -4.39 26.08 1.57
C PRO A 241 -5.02 26.53 2.89
N VAL A 242 -5.04 27.81 3.18
CA VAL A 242 -5.75 28.38 4.34
C VAL A 242 -7.23 28.00 4.22
N GLY A 243 -7.75 27.23 5.18
CA GLY A 243 -9.11 26.66 5.15
C GLY A 243 -9.23 25.23 4.62
N GLY A 244 -8.13 24.55 4.29
CA GLY A 244 -8.11 23.22 3.67
C GLY A 244 -8.41 22.01 4.58
N PHE A 245 -8.76 22.22 5.84
CA PHE A 245 -9.31 21.18 6.71
C PHE A 245 -10.83 21.39 6.79
N GLY A 246 -11.53 20.96 5.75
CA GLY A 246 -12.97 21.13 5.64
C GLY A 246 -13.75 20.44 6.75
N ASN A 247 -13.97 21.16 7.83
CA ASN A 247 -15.22 21.08 8.58
C ASN A 247 -16.03 22.32 8.19
N ASN A 248 -17.26 22.08 7.70
CA ASN A 248 -18.28 23.07 7.45
C ASN A 248 -18.80 23.66 8.79
N ASP A 249 -17.91 24.15 9.63
CA ASP A 249 -18.31 24.93 10.78
C ASP A 249 -17.99 26.40 10.46
N THR A 250 -19.03 27.10 10.06
CA THR A 250 -19.14 28.54 10.02
C THR A 250 -18.43 29.14 11.22
N ILE A 251 -17.27 29.78 10.99
CA ILE A 251 -16.70 30.68 11.99
C ILE A 251 -17.69 31.82 12.13
N VAL A 252 -18.42 31.83 13.26
CA VAL A 252 -19.19 32.98 13.66
C VAL A 252 -18.19 34.09 13.98
N GLU A 253 -18.14 35.11 13.13
CA GLU A 253 -17.45 36.35 13.43
C GLU A 253 -18.03 36.91 14.70
N GLY A 254 -17.31 36.80 15.78
CA GLY A 254 -17.59 37.50 17.03
C GLY A 254 -17.29 38.98 16.86
N SER A 255 -18.31 39.76 16.50
CA SER A 255 -18.32 41.21 16.69
C SER A 255 -18.33 41.54 18.19
N GLY A 256 -17.28 42.20 18.65
CA GLY A 256 -17.16 42.73 19.99
C GLY A 256 -15.99 43.67 20.09
#